data_c0c32b1adc77a988260a159228a24249
#
_entry.id   c0c32b1adc77a988260a159228a24249
#
_cell.length_a   1.000
_cell.length_b   1.000
_cell.length_c   1.000
_cell.angle_alpha   90.00
_cell.angle_beta   90.00
_cell.angle_gamma   90.00
#
_symmetry.space_group_name_H-M   'P 1'
#
loop_
_entity.id
_entity.type
_entity.pdbx_description
1 polymer ?
#
loop_
_entity_poly.entity_id
_entity_poly.type
_entity_poly.pdbx_seq_one_letter_code
_entity_poly.pdbx_strand_id
1 'polypeptide(L)'
;MTNLRIGHGYDVHRLVRGRPLVLGGVAIPWEQGLDGHSDADVLTHAVMDALLGAVAAGDIGKLFPDDDAAYRNISSMLLLRRVAAYLAQVGYQVVNIDATLIAQAPKVAPYREVMRQNMADALGVNVTQISIKATTEEHLGFTGSGEGLAAHAVALVEKQ
;
A
#
# COMPACT_ATOMS: atom_id res chain seq x y z
N MET A 1 -24.63 -12.08 14.17
CA MET A 1 -23.24 -12.32 13.73
C MET A 1 -22.81 -11.13 12.88
N THR A 2 -21.64 -10.56 13.13
CA THR A 2 -21.18 -9.41 12.33
C THR A 2 -20.71 -9.86 10.95
N ASN A 3 -20.93 -9.02 9.92
CA ASN A 3 -20.42 -9.23 8.57
C ASN A 3 -19.05 -8.54 8.34
N LEU A 4 -18.51 -7.93 9.39
CA LEU A 4 -17.24 -7.21 9.34
C LEU A 4 -16.04 -8.17 9.37
N ARG A 5 -15.03 -7.85 8.59
CA ARG A 5 -13.74 -8.52 8.55
C ARG A 5 -12.60 -7.52 8.64
N ILE A 6 -11.58 -7.85 9.40
CA ILE A 6 -10.37 -7.04 9.54
C ILE A 6 -9.20 -7.76 8.88
N GLY A 7 -8.33 -7.00 8.21
CA GLY A 7 -7.07 -7.48 7.68
C GLY A 7 -5.94 -6.55 8.02
N HIS A 8 -4.74 -7.10 8.10
CA HIS A 8 -3.49 -6.38 8.31
C HIS A 8 -2.52 -6.68 7.18
N GLY A 9 -1.83 -5.66 6.69
CA GLY A 9 -0.77 -5.77 5.70
C GLY A 9 0.53 -5.17 6.23
N TYR A 10 1.63 -5.79 5.86
CA TYR A 10 2.98 -5.29 6.11
C TYR A 10 3.81 -5.50 4.86
N ASP A 11 4.57 -4.46 4.47
CA ASP A 11 5.51 -4.57 3.36
C ASP A 11 6.77 -3.77 3.64
N VAL A 12 7.87 -4.16 3.01
CA VAL A 12 9.17 -3.51 3.14
C VAL A 12 9.91 -3.58 1.81
N HIS A 13 10.55 -2.47 1.44
CA HIS A 13 11.42 -2.39 0.27
C HIS A 13 12.71 -1.65 0.61
N ARG A 14 13.80 -2.07 -0.03
CA ARG A 14 15.11 -1.41 0.09
C ARG A 14 15.11 -0.11 -0.70
N LEU A 15 15.73 0.93 -0.13
CA LEU A 15 16.05 2.16 -0.85
C LEU A 15 17.31 1.97 -1.70
N VAL A 16 17.21 2.32 -2.98
CA VAL A 16 18.31 2.23 -3.95
C VAL A 16 18.36 3.48 -4.83
N ARG A 17 19.54 3.80 -5.34
CA ARG A 17 19.70 4.88 -6.31
C ARG A 17 19.20 4.45 -7.70
N GLY A 18 18.76 5.42 -8.51
CA GLY A 18 18.36 5.19 -9.89
C GLY A 18 16.94 4.66 -10.10
N ARG A 19 16.14 4.63 -9.04
CA ARG A 19 14.71 4.31 -9.13
C ARG A 19 13.86 5.49 -8.64
N PRO A 20 12.68 5.71 -9.23
CA PRO A 20 11.73 6.68 -8.71
C PRO A 20 11.18 6.20 -7.35
N LEU A 21 10.93 7.14 -6.45
CA LEU A 21 10.23 6.87 -5.20
C LEU A 21 8.73 7.07 -5.42
N VAL A 22 7.99 5.98 -5.41
CA VAL A 22 6.53 6.00 -5.57
C VAL A 22 5.88 5.54 -4.27
N LEU A 23 5.06 6.38 -3.68
CA LEU A 23 4.33 6.09 -2.44
C LEU A 23 2.89 6.56 -2.58
N GLY A 24 1.93 5.68 -2.32
CA GLY A 24 0.51 6.01 -2.48
C GLY A 24 0.16 6.52 -3.89
N GLY A 25 0.82 6.00 -4.91
CA GLY A 25 0.66 6.43 -6.29
C GLY A 25 1.29 7.79 -6.64
N VAL A 26 2.07 8.38 -5.73
CA VAL A 26 2.73 9.67 -5.93
C VAL A 26 4.22 9.47 -6.16
N ALA A 27 4.75 10.01 -7.26
CA ALA A 27 6.19 10.08 -7.50
C ALA A 27 6.77 11.23 -6.66
N ILE A 28 7.51 10.88 -5.63
CA ILE A 28 8.08 11.84 -4.69
C ILE A 28 9.51 12.17 -5.12
N PRO A 29 9.86 13.47 -5.28
CA PRO A 29 11.24 13.88 -5.57
C PRO A 29 12.17 13.47 -4.43
N TRP A 30 13.04 12.51 -4.69
CA TRP A 30 14.02 12.01 -3.74
C TRP A 30 15.20 11.39 -4.48
N GLU A 31 16.35 11.33 -3.85
CA GLU A 31 17.59 10.79 -4.44
C GLU A 31 17.62 9.29 -4.59
N GLN A 32 16.73 8.58 -3.87
CA GLN A 32 16.58 7.13 -3.91
C GLN A 32 15.12 6.77 -4.12
N GLY A 33 14.88 5.61 -4.71
CA GLY A 33 13.57 4.99 -4.82
C GLY A 33 13.58 3.60 -4.22
N LEU A 34 12.43 2.95 -4.22
CA LEU A 34 12.29 1.60 -3.67
C LEU A 34 12.59 0.55 -4.73
N ASP A 35 13.33 -0.48 -4.34
CA ASP A 35 13.64 -1.61 -5.20
C ASP A 35 12.53 -2.67 -5.16
N GLY A 36 12.18 -3.20 -6.32
CA GLY A 36 11.14 -4.22 -6.45
C GLY A 36 10.78 -4.47 -7.91
N HIS A 37 9.97 -5.51 -8.14
CA HIS A 37 9.55 -5.93 -9.48
C HIS A 37 8.55 -4.95 -10.11
N SER A 38 7.56 -4.47 -9.34
CA SER A 38 6.59 -3.43 -9.72
C SER A 38 7.18 -2.03 -9.52
N ASP A 39 6.36 -1.02 -9.32
CA ASP A 39 6.82 0.32 -8.90
C ASP A 39 7.32 0.36 -7.45
N ALA A 40 7.22 -0.75 -6.72
CA ALA A 40 7.63 -0.93 -5.33
C ALA A 40 6.98 0.07 -4.35
N ASP A 41 5.74 0.46 -4.61
CA ASP A 41 4.94 1.32 -3.72
C ASP A 41 4.59 0.56 -2.44
N VAL A 42 5.48 0.63 -1.45
CA VAL A 42 5.37 -0.12 -0.20
C VAL A 42 4.08 0.17 0.56
N LEU A 43 3.59 1.41 0.50
CA LEU A 43 2.36 1.80 1.18
C LEU A 43 1.13 1.15 0.54
N THR A 44 1.04 1.19 -0.77
CA THR A 44 -0.07 0.56 -1.52
C THR A 44 -0.02 -0.96 -1.43
N HIS A 45 1.18 -1.56 -1.42
CA HIS A 45 1.34 -3.01 -1.22
C HIS A 45 0.81 -3.45 0.14
N ALA A 46 1.11 -2.72 1.22
CA ALA A 46 0.58 -3.03 2.55
C ALA A 46 -0.96 -2.93 2.59
N VAL A 47 -1.53 -1.92 1.92
CA VAL A 47 -3.00 -1.77 1.81
C VAL A 47 -3.62 -2.96 1.06
N MET A 48 -3.04 -3.38 -0.05
CA MET A 48 -3.54 -4.55 -0.80
C MET A 48 -3.49 -5.83 0.02
N ASP A 49 -2.41 -6.07 0.74
CA ASP A 49 -2.28 -7.24 1.61
C ASP A 49 -3.29 -7.22 2.76
N ALA A 50 -3.56 -6.04 3.32
CA ALA A 50 -4.60 -5.89 4.35
C ALA A 50 -5.99 -6.26 3.81
N LEU A 51 -6.32 -5.79 2.61
CA LEU A 51 -7.60 -6.07 1.96
C LEU A 51 -7.76 -7.55 1.62
N LEU A 52 -6.74 -8.16 1.03
CA LEU A 52 -6.75 -9.59 0.69
C LEU A 52 -6.79 -10.47 1.94
N GLY A 53 -6.03 -10.10 2.97
CA GLY A 53 -6.04 -10.81 4.26
C GLY A 53 -7.40 -10.76 4.95
N ALA A 54 -8.11 -9.63 4.88
CA ALA A 54 -9.45 -9.47 5.46
C ALA A 54 -10.47 -10.50 4.90
N VAL A 55 -10.34 -10.86 3.62
CA VAL A 55 -11.23 -11.83 2.96
C VAL A 55 -10.61 -13.23 2.82
N ALA A 56 -9.51 -13.48 3.53
CA ALA A 56 -8.78 -14.76 3.53
C ALA A 56 -8.31 -15.21 2.13
N ALA A 57 -7.96 -14.26 1.26
CA ALA A 57 -7.51 -14.50 -0.11
C ALA A 57 -5.97 -14.66 -0.23
N GLY A 58 -5.25 -14.58 0.88
CA GLY A 58 -3.78 -14.60 0.89
C GLY A 58 -3.19 -13.20 0.76
N ASP A 59 -2.24 -13.05 -0.12
CA ASP A 59 -1.47 -11.82 -0.32
C ASP A 59 -1.35 -11.44 -1.80
N ILE A 60 -0.69 -10.31 -2.07
CA ILE A 60 -0.47 -9.82 -3.44
C ILE A 60 0.43 -10.75 -4.25
N GLY A 61 1.36 -11.46 -3.63
CA GLY A 61 2.25 -12.40 -4.31
C GLY A 61 1.49 -13.59 -4.92
N LYS A 62 0.40 -14.01 -4.28
CA LYS A 62 -0.49 -15.04 -4.82
C LYS A 62 -1.31 -14.54 -6.02
N LEU A 63 -1.77 -13.30 -5.96
CA LEU A 63 -2.62 -12.72 -7.00
C LEU A 63 -1.80 -12.15 -8.17
N PHE A 64 -0.62 -11.62 -7.88
CA PHE A 64 0.28 -10.95 -8.84
C PHE A 64 1.73 -11.45 -8.63
N PRO A 65 2.10 -12.64 -9.14
CA PRO A 65 3.42 -13.22 -8.92
C PRO A 65 4.55 -12.32 -9.42
N ASP A 66 5.63 -12.19 -8.62
CA ASP A 66 6.81 -11.37 -8.93
C ASP A 66 7.60 -11.85 -10.16
N ASP A 67 7.47 -13.12 -10.52
CA ASP A 67 8.12 -13.71 -11.68
C ASP A 67 7.35 -13.52 -12.98
N ASP A 68 6.14 -12.97 -12.92
CA ASP A 68 5.35 -12.67 -14.12
C ASP A 68 5.79 -11.34 -14.74
N ALA A 69 6.34 -11.42 -15.95
CA ALA A 69 6.79 -10.26 -16.71
C ALA A 69 5.69 -9.21 -16.97
N ALA A 70 4.41 -9.62 -16.91
CA ALA A 70 3.27 -8.72 -17.08
C ALA A 70 3.17 -7.65 -15.96
N TYR A 71 3.76 -7.93 -14.79
CA TYR A 71 3.73 -7.01 -13.64
C TYR A 71 5.01 -6.20 -13.46
N ARG A 72 5.98 -6.37 -14.34
CA ARG A 72 7.23 -5.61 -14.27
C ARG A 72 6.98 -4.11 -14.44
N ASN A 73 7.45 -3.33 -13.48
CA ASN A 73 7.27 -1.87 -13.42
C ASN A 73 5.80 -1.40 -13.44
N ILE A 74 4.86 -2.29 -13.15
CA ILE A 74 3.43 -1.94 -13.14
C ILE A 74 3.11 -0.96 -12.01
N SER A 75 2.18 -0.05 -12.26
CA SER A 75 1.63 0.84 -11.23
C SER A 75 0.86 0.04 -10.18
N SER A 76 1.20 0.23 -8.90
CA SER A 76 0.48 -0.40 -7.80
C SER A 76 -0.94 0.13 -7.64
N MET A 77 -1.24 1.35 -8.12
CA MET A 77 -2.62 1.85 -8.19
C MET A 77 -3.48 1.01 -9.13
N LEU A 78 -2.91 0.53 -10.24
CA LEU A 78 -3.61 -0.39 -11.15
C LEU A 78 -3.86 -1.74 -10.48
N LEU A 79 -2.88 -2.26 -9.73
CA LEU A 79 -3.06 -3.49 -8.95
C LEU A 79 -4.12 -3.30 -7.86
N LEU A 80 -4.14 -2.16 -7.19
CA LEU A 80 -5.15 -1.84 -6.17
C LEU A 80 -6.57 -1.84 -6.77
N ARG A 81 -6.75 -1.32 -7.99
CA ARG A 81 -8.03 -1.40 -8.70
C ARG A 81 -8.45 -2.86 -8.96
N ARG A 82 -7.50 -3.74 -9.29
CA ARG A 82 -7.78 -5.16 -9.47
C ARG A 82 -8.17 -5.84 -8.15
N VAL A 83 -7.55 -5.45 -7.05
CA VAL A 83 -7.93 -5.93 -5.71
C VAL A 83 -9.34 -5.46 -5.37
N ALA A 84 -9.69 -4.22 -5.65
CA ALA A 84 -11.04 -3.70 -5.46
C ALA A 84 -12.10 -4.51 -6.24
N ALA A 85 -11.81 -4.80 -7.51
CA ALA A 85 -12.69 -5.64 -8.34
C ALA A 85 -12.83 -7.05 -7.78
N TYR A 86 -11.74 -7.64 -7.29
CA TYR A 86 -11.77 -8.94 -6.64
C TYR A 86 -12.63 -8.95 -5.37
N LEU A 87 -12.50 -7.93 -4.50
CA LEU A 87 -13.33 -7.79 -3.31
C LEU A 87 -14.83 -7.76 -3.67
N ALA A 88 -15.20 -6.95 -4.68
CA ALA A 88 -16.57 -6.86 -5.15
C ALA A 88 -17.08 -8.22 -5.69
N GLN A 89 -16.22 -8.94 -6.43
CA GLN A 89 -16.55 -10.27 -6.96
C GLN A 89 -16.84 -11.29 -5.86
N VAL A 90 -16.12 -11.23 -4.74
CA VAL A 90 -16.34 -12.15 -3.60
C VAL A 90 -17.35 -11.61 -2.58
N GLY A 91 -18.01 -10.49 -2.90
CA GLY A 91 -19.14 -9.95 -2.13
C GLY A 91 -18.72 -9.11 -0.92
N TYR A 92 -17.60 -8.39 -0.99
CA TYR A 92 -17.15 -7.49 0.07
C TYR A 92 -16.98 -6.06 -0.42
N GLN A 93 -17.20 -5.13 0.48
CA GLN A 93 -16.91 -3.71 0.28
C GLN A 93 -15.97 -3.18 1.36
N VAL A 94 -15.18 -2.17 1.00
CA VAL A 94 -14.28 -1.51 1.94
C VAL A 94 -15.09 -0.58 2.85
N VAL A 95 -14.90 -0.73 4.17
CA VAL A 95 -15.46 0.19 5.16
C VAL A 95 -14.48 1.34 5.41
N ASN A 96 -13.26 1.01 5.82
CA ASN A 96 -12.17 1.99 5.96
C ASN A 96 -10.80 1.33 5.95
N ILE A 97 -9.79 2.15 5.71
CA ILE A 97 -8.38 1.76 5.73
C ILE A 97 -7.60 2.77 6.58
N ASP A 98 -6.70 2.25 7.39
CA ASP A 98 -5.69 3.04 8.10
C ASP A 98 -4.30 2.48 7.75
N ALA A 99 -3.46 3.31 7.14
CA ALA A 99 -2.12 2.93 6.72
C ALA A 99 -1.07 3.83 7.35
N THR A 100 0.06 3.24 7.72
CA THR A 100 1.19 3.91 8.34
C THR A 100 2.46 3.65 7.53
N LEU A 101 3.06 4.71 7.00
CA LEU A 101 4.38 4.65 6.39
C LEU A 101 5.44 4.82 7.47
N ILE A 102 6.45 3.97 7.44
CA ILE A 102 7.61 4.05 8.34
C ILE A 102 8.81 4.45 7.49
N ALA A 103 9.27 5.70 7.67
CA ALA A 103 10.33 6.30 6.87
C ALA A 103 11.09 7.32 7.69
N GLN A 104 12.42 7.21 7.73
CA GLN A 104 13.25 8.25 8.34
C GLN A 104 13.25 9.52 7.47
N ALA A 105 13.28 9.34 6.16
CA ALA A 105 13.19 10.38 5.13
C ALA A 105 12.70 9.74 3.82
N PRO A 106 12.12 10.52 2.89
CA PRO A 106 11.75 11.94 2.98
C PRO A 106 10.50 12.16 3.84
N LYS A 107 10.19 13.43 4.13
CA LYS A 107 8.91 13.82 4.74
C LYS A 107 7.81 13.73 3.70
N VAL A 108 6.75 12.98 4.01
CA VAL A 108 5.66 12.72 3.06
C VAL A 108 4.38 13.51 3.35
N ALA A 109 4.36 14.27 4.44
CA ALA A 109 3.20 15.06 4.83
C ALA A 109 2.62 15.94 3.70
N PRO A 110 3.43 16.59 2.85
CA PRO A 110 2.92 17.39 1.73
C PRO A 110 2.14 16.59 0.68
N TYR A 111 2.34 15.27 0.60
CA TYR A 111 1.74 14.40 -0.40
C TYR A 111 0.58 13.55 0.14
N ARG A 112 0.31 13.62 1.44
CA ARG A 112 -0.67 12.76 2.13
C ARG A 112 -2.06 12.82 1.52
N GLU A 113 -2.56 14.00 1.24
CA GLU A 113 -3.92 14.15 0.70
C GLU A 113 -4.05 13.60 -0.72
N VAL A 114 -3.03 13.76 -1.56
CA VAL A 114 -3.01 13.17 -2.90
C VAL A 114 -2.94 11.64 -2.83
N MET A 115 -2.14 11.09 -1.91
CA MET A 115 -2.08 9.64 -1.67
C MET A 115 -3.44 9.08 -1.25
N ARG A 116 -4.13 9.75 -0.33
CA ARG A 116 -5.47 9.37 0.12
C ARG A 116 -6.46 9.37 -1.03
N GLN A 117 -6.44 10.42 -1.85
CA GLN A 117 -7.34 10.54 -2.99
C GLN A 117 -7.06 9.46 -4.04
N ASN A 118 -5.78 9.18 -4.33
CA ASN A 118 -5.40 8.12 -5.26
C ASN A 118 -5.96 6.76 -4.82
N MET A 119 -5.83 6.43 -3.54
CA MET A 119 -6.34 5.17 -3.00
C MET A 119 -7.87 5.14 -3.00
N ALA A 120 -8.52 6.22 -2.61
CA ALA A 120 -9.98 6.32 -2.62
C ALA A 120 -10.53 6.15 -4.04
N ASP A 121 -9.92 6.78 -5.03
CA ASP A 121 -10.32 6.66 -6.44
C ASP A 121 -10.11 5.22 -6.96
N ALA A 122 -8.98 4.60 -6.62
CA ALA A 122 -8.69 3.21 -7.03
C ALA A 122 -9.66 2.20 -6.41
N LEU A 123 -10.09 2.44 -5.17
CA LEU A 123 -11.00 1.56 -4.44
C LEU A 123 -12.48 1.90 -4.66
N GLY A 124 -12.79 3.05 -5.27
CA GLY A 124 -14.17 3.50 -5.47
C GLY A 124 -14.88 3.88 -4.16
N VAL A 125 -14.15 4.44 -3.21
CA VAL A 125 -14.66 4.85 -1.89
C VAL A 125 -14.46 6.34 -1.66
N ASN A 126 -15.07 6.89 -0.61
CA ASN A 126 -14.87 8.28 -0.22
C ASN A 126 -13.50 8.45 0.44
N VAL A 127 -12.84 9.58 0.20
CA VAL A 127 -11.53 9.88 0.79
C VAL A 127 -11.53 9.86 2.32
N THR A 128 -12.66 10.12 2.97
CA THR A 128 -12.81 10.01 4.43
C THR A 128 -12.67 8.58 4.96
N GLN A 129 -12.76 7.57 4.09
CA GLN A 129 -12.57 6.16 4.45
C GLN A 129 -11.08 5.75 4.40
N ILE A 130 -10.19 6.64 3.97
CA ILE A 130 -8.75 6.37 3.82
C ILE A 130 -7.98 7.28 4.78
N SER A 131 -7.27 6.66 5.71
CA SER A 131 -6.31 7.33 6.60
C SER A 131 -4.89 6.94 6.21
N ILE A 132 -4.02 7.93 6.06
CA ILE A 132 -2.58 7.74 5.83
C ILE A 132 -1.82 8.64 6.79
N LYS A 133 -0.88 8.05 7.51
CA LYS A 133 0.04 8.75 8.40
C LYS A 133 1.44 8.19 8.23
N ALA A 134 2.43 8.91 8.71
CA ALA A 134 3.82 8.50 8.66
C ALA A 134 4.49 8.67 10.02
N THR A 135 5.47 7.84 10.28
CA THR A 135 6.32 7.90 11.46
C THR A 135 7.76 7.56 11.11
N THR A 136 8.68 8.02 11.94
CA THR A 136 10.06 7.52 11.95
C THR A 136 10.21 6.42 13.01
N GLU A 137 11.32 5.70 12.99
CA GLU A 137 11.73 4.82 14.08
C GLU A 137 12.89 5.42 14.88
N GLU A 138 12.97 6.76 14.91
CA GLU A 138 13.95 7.50 15.73
C GLU A 138 15.40 7.05 15.46
N HIS A 139 15.78 6.92 14.20
CA HIS A 139 17.08 6.44 13.72
C HIS A 139 17.41 4.98 14.11
N LEU A 140 16.43 4.20 14.59
CA LEU A 140 16.60 2.79 14.93
C LEU A 140 16.26 1.88 13.76
N GLY A 141 16.97 0.76 13.67
CA GLY A 141 16.71 -0.29 12.68
C GLY A 141 16.96 0.13 11.24
N PHE A 142 16.50 -0.68 10.29
CA PHE A 142 16.75 -0.47 8.86
C PHE A 142 16.02 0.75 8.28
N THR A 143 14.86 1.10 8.82
CA THR A 143 14.16 2.32 8.41
C THR A 143 14.84 3.55 8.98
N GLY A 144 15.27 3.47 10.24
CA GLY A 144 15.95 4.55 10.92
C GLY A 144 17.34 4.87 10.36
N SER A 145 18.03 3.89 9.79
CA SER A 145 19.32 4.07 9.11
C SER A 145 19.17 4.52 7.64
N GLY A 146 17.95 4.51 7.09
CA GLY A 146 17.70 4.85 5.69
C GLY A 146 18.01 3.72 4.71
N GLU A 147 18.09 2.49 5.17
CA GLU A 147 18.32 1.31 4.33
C GLU A 147 17.07 0.91 3.54
N GLY A 148 15.90 1.15 4.09
CA GLY A 148 14.62 0.84 3.47
C GLY A 148 13.46 1.60 4.08
N LEU A 149 12.29 1.42 3.50
CA LEU A 149 11.01 1.89 4.01
C LEU A 149 10.11 0.68 4.32
N ALA A 150 9.24 0.85 5.30
CA ALA A 150 8.22 -0.12 5.64
C ALA A 150 6.85 0.53 5.71
N ALA A 151 5.80 -0.28 5.60
CA ALA A 151 4.44 0.18 5.78
C ALA A 151 3.60 -0.89 6.46
N HIS A 152 2.70 -0.44 7.31
CA HIS A 152 1.60 -1.23 7.86
C HIS A 152 0.28 -0.68 7.35
N ALA A 153 -0.68 -1.55 7.16
CA ALA A 153 -2.06 -1.15 6.89
C ALA A 153 -3.03 -2.06 7.63
N VAL A 154 -4.13 -1.48 8.05
CA VAL A 154 -5.29 -2.20 8.57
C VAL A 154 -6.48 -1.84 7.69
N ALA A 155 -7.24 -2.85 7.28
CA ALA A 155 -8.44 -2.68 6.49
C ALA A 155 -9.63 -3.30 7.21
N LEU A 156 -10.74 -2.59 7.21
CA LEU A 156 -12.03 -3.12 7.62
C LEU A 156 -12.89 -3.24 6.37
N VAL A 157 -13.44 -4.43 6.15
CA VAL A 157 -14.35 -4.72 5.04
C VAL A 157 -15.65 -5.31 5.59
N GLU A 158 -16.72 -5.18 4.83
CA GLU A 158 -18.03 -5.69 5.17
C GLU A 158 -18.57 -6.57 4.03
N LYS A 159 -19.13 -7.71 4.40
CA LYS A 159 -19.82 -8.58 3.43
C LYS A 159 -21.16 -7.98 3.05
N GLN A 160 -21.40 -7.86 1.77
CA GLN A 160 -22.67 -7.41 1.19
C GLN A 160 -23.71 -8.52 1.14
#